data_850b9bbe8f0c9cec6b1ec3604c1eda5f
#
_entry.id   850b9bbe8f0c9cec6b1ec3604c1eda5f
#
_cell.length_a   1.000
_cell.length_b   1.000
_cell.length_c   1.000
_cell.angle_alpha   90.00
_cell.angle_beta   90.00
_cell.angle_gamma   90.00
#
_symmetry.space_group_name_H-M   'P 1'
#
loop_
_entity.id
_entity.type
_entity.pdbx_description
1 polymer ?
#
loop_
_entity_poly.entity_id
_entity_poly.type
_entity_poly.pdbx_seq_one_letter_code
_entity_poly.pdbx_strand_id
1 'polypeptide(L)'
;GTKLASSFYQGSRKGYNLNNDFINRYTCVDPATGVNLTKPSSTVIAQYGGIENIYNTLNAINANASVFNPCVTGTMSITDYAVEDGSFLRLQTFTLGYTLPKYLIKKVNLNNVRFYATAYNLLTITGYSGSDPETDTSSKKNPMCPGIDYAAYPKSRSFVFGVNVSF
;
A
#
# COMPACT_ATOMS: atom_id res chain seq x y z
N GLY A 1 2.13 9.64 10.22
CA GLY A 1 1.70 10.56 9.16
C GLY A 1 0.74 9.93 8.18
N THR A 2 -0.13 10.74 7.60
CA THR A 2 -1.10 10.31 6.60
C THR A 2 -0.43 10.22 5.24
N LYS A 3 -0.66 9.14 4.50
CA LYS A 3 -0.10 8.93 3.17
C LYS A 3 -1.17 8.65 2.14
N LEU A 4 -0.90 8.98 0.88
CA LEU A 4 -1.75 8.65 -0.24
C LEU A 4 -1.28 7.34 -0.88
N ALA A 5 -2.13 6.32 -0.85
CA ALA A 5 -1.86 5.07 -1.52
C ALA A 5 -2.12 5.19 -3.04
N SER A 6 -1.08 5.10 -3.84
CA SER A 6 -1.18 5.19 -5.30
C SER A 6 -1.52 3.86 -5.98
N SER A 7 -1.27 2.73 -5.32
CA SER A 7 -1.50 1.39 -5.88
C SER A 7 -2.95 1.14 -6.26
N PHE A 8 -3.89 1.72 -5.53
CA PHE A 8 -5.31 1.63 -5.80
C PHE A 8 -5.69 2.23 -7.17
N TYR A 9 -5.06 3.33 -7.57
CA TYR A 9 -5.33 3.99 -8.84
C TYR A 9 -4.70 3.29 -10.05
N GLN A 10 -3.59 2.59 -9.86
CA GLN A 10 -2.96 1.84 -10.94
C GLN A 10 -3.83 0.67 -11.42
N GLY A 11 -4.56 0.03 -10.51
CA GLY A 11 -5.51 -1.04 -10.84
C GLY A 11 -6.75 -0.58 -11.62
N SER A 12 -7.03 0.74 -11.68
CA SER A 12 -8.21 1.29 -12.35
C SER A 12 -8.00 1.55 -13.85
N ARG A 13 -6.80 1.40 -14.40
CA ARG A 13 -6.56 1.55 -15.84
C ARG A 13 -7.10 0.34 -16.62
N LYS A 14 -7.76 0.62 -17.75
CA LYS A 14 -8.20 -0.43 -18.67
C LYS A 14 -7.02 -1.34 -19.03
N GLY A 15 -7.20 -2.65 -18.88
CA GLY A 15 -6.19 -3.65 -19.25
C GLY A 15 -5.28 -4.14 -18.13
N TYR A 16 -5.44 -3.63 -16.88
CA TYR A 16 -4.75 -4.16 -15.72
C TYR A 16 -5.67 -5.06 -14.88
N ASN A 17 -5.08 -5.99 -14.15
CA ASN A 17 -5.82 -6.78 -13.17
C ASN A 17 -6.37 -5.86 -12.07
N LEU A 18 -7.66 -6.00 -11.80
CA LEU A 18 -8.32 -5.28 -10.73
C LEU A 18 -8.03 -5.97 -9.40
N ASN A 19 -7.90 -5.18 -8.34
CA ASN A 19 -7.88 -5.71 -6.99
C ASN A 19 -9.23 -6.37 -6.66
N ASN A 20 -9.20 -7.37 -5.79
CA ASN A 20 -10.40 -8.10 -5.34
C ASN A 20 -11.47 -7.20 -4.69
N ASP A 21 -11.05 -6.07 -4.12
CA ASP A 21 -11.95 -5.06 -3.54
C ASP A 21 -12.95 -4.49 -4.56
N PHE A 22 -12.63 -4.55 -5.86
CA PHE A 22 -13.53 -4.10 -6.92
C PHE A 22 -14.74 -5.00 -7.17
N ILE A 23 -14.83 -6.16 -6.54
CA ILE A 23 -16.05 -6.98 -6.57
C ILE A 23 -17.24 -6.18 -6.04
N ASN A 24 -17.03 -5.41 -4.97
CA ASN A 24 -18.05 -4.59 -4.32
C ASN A 24 -18.06 -3.14 -4.82
N ARG A 25 -17.69 -2.91 -6.09
CA ARG A 25 -17.69 -1.58 -6.68
C ARG A 25 -19.10 -1.10 -7.00
N TYR A 26 -19.32 0.20 -6.91
CA TYR A 26 -20.50 0.84 -7.45
C TYR A 26 -20.62 0.59 -8.97
N THR A 27 -21.76 0.17 -9.43
CA THR A 27 -22.04 -0.08 -10.85
C THR A 27 -23.27 0.70 -11.33
N CYS A 28 -23.20 1.20 -12.56
CA CYS A 28 -24.34 1.81 -13.22
C CYS A 28 -24.99 0.87 -14.26
N VAL A 29 -24.51 -0.37 -14.34
CA VAL A 29 -25.06 -1.38 -15.25
C VAL A 29 -25.96 -2.29 -14.44
N ASP A 30 -27.23 -2.38 -14.85
CA ASP A 30 -28.17 -3.33 -14.27
C ASP A 30 -27.73 -4.77 -14.65
N PRO A 31 -27.38 -5.63 -13.67
CA PRO A 31 -26.91 -6.98 -13.95
C PRO A 31 -27.99 -7.89 -14.56
N ALA A 32 -29.27 -7.58 -14.37
CA ALA A 32 -30.37 -8.36 -14.89
C ALA A 32 -30.62 -8.11 -16.39
N THR A 33 -30.39 -6.88 -16.84
CA THR A 33 -30.70 -6.47 -18.24
C THR A 33 -29.46 -6.12 -19.04
N GLY A 34 -28.31 -5.88 -18.38
CA GLY A 34 -27.08 -5.39 -19.01
C GLY A 34 -27.15 -3.92 -19.45
N VAL A 35 -28.21 -3.22 -19.12
CA VAL A 35 -28.43 -1.83 -19.52
C VAL A 35 -27.63 -0.87 -18.65
N ASN A 36 -26.93 0.08 -19.29
CA ASN A 36 -26.24 1.14 -18.58
C ASN A 36 -27.21 2.28 -18.23
N LEU A 37 -27.37 2.52 -16.94
CA LEU A 37 -28.31 3.48 -16.36
C LEU A 37 -27.67 4.86 -16.06
N THR A 38 -26.42 5.11 -16.45
CA THR A 38 -25.73 6.39 -16.18
C THR A 38 -26.41 7.56 -16.91
N LYS A 39 -26.81 7.33 -18.17
CA LYS A 39 -27.53 8.31 -19.00
C LYS A 39 -28.63 7.57 -19.77
N PRO A 40 -29.72 7.23 -19.11
CA PRO A 40 -30.77 6.45 -19.74
C PRO A 40 -31.48 7.25 -20.85
N SER A 41 -31.69 6.61 -22.00
CA SER A 41 -32.53 7.18 -23.06
C SER A 41 -33.98 7.19 -22.64
N SER A 42 -34.83 7.97 -23.37
CA SER A 42 -36.26 7.98 -23.13
C SER A 42 -36.88 6.58 -23.23
N THR A 43 -36.40 5.75 -24.11
CA THR A 43 -36.83 4.35 -24.27
C THR A 43 -36.50 3.52 -23.03
N VAL A 44 -35.28 3.66 -22.48
CA VAL A 44 -34.88 2.98 -21.24
C VAL A 44 -35.72 3.48 -20.06
N ILE A 45 -35.96 4.79 -19.95
CA ILE A 45 -36.79 5.36 -18.90
C ILE A 45 -38.20 4.77 -18.95
N ALA A 46 -38.80 4.66 -20.14
CA ALA A 46 -40.10 4.03 -20.32
C ALA A 46 -40.10 2.54 -19.96
N GLN A 47 -39.06 1.81 -20.32
CA GLN A 47 -38.87 0.38 -20.00
C GLN A 47 -38.84 0.12 -18.48
N TYR A 48 -38.24 1.02 -17.72
CA TYR A 48 -38.16 0.92 -16.25
C TYR A 48 -39.37 1.57 -15.55
N GLY A 49 -40.32 2.12 -16.31
CA GLY A 49 -41.51 2.76 -15.76
C GLY A 49 -41.27 4.12 -15.10
N GLY A 50 -40.17 4.80 -15.49
CA GLY A 50 -39.85 6.13 -15.01
C GLY A 50 -38.44 6.26 -14.41
N ILE A 51 -37.98 7.51 -14.28
CA ILE A 51 -36.65 7.82 -13.78
C ILE A 51 -36.48 7.43 -12.30
N GLU A 52 -37.52 7.51 -11.51
CA GLU A 52 -37.53 7.15 -10.11
C GLU A 52 -37.24 5.66 -9.89
N ASN A 53 -37.82 4.80 -10.73
CA ASN A 53 -37.60 3.37 -10.70
C ASN A 53 -36.15 3.04 -11.09
N ILE A 54 -35.51 3.80 -11.98
CA ILE A 54 -34.10 3.67 -12.31
C ILE A 54 -33.25 3.98 -11.09
N TYR A 55 -33.53 5.05 -10.33
CA TYR A 55 -32.82 5.36 -9.09
C TYR A 55 -33.02 4.26 -8.04
N ASN A 56 -34.22 3.75 -7.88
CA ASN A 56 -34.49 2.65 -6.95
C ASN A 56 -33.71 1.38 -7.34
N THR A 57 -33.66 1.07 -8.63
CA THR A 57 -32.85 -0.04 -9.16
C THR A 57 -31.35 0.18 -8.87
N LEU A 58 -30.83 1.38 -9.17
CA LEU A 58 -29.41 1.70 -8.86
C LEU A 58 -29.10 1.60 -7.38
N ASN A 59 -29.99 2.07 -6.52
CA ASN A 59 -29.80 1.95 -5.07
C ASN A 59 -29.83 0.48 -4.61
N ALA A 60 -30.72 -0.32 -5.17
CA ALA A 60 -30.83 -1.74 -4.83
C ALA A 60 -29.58 -2.53 -5.25
N ILE A 61 -29.11 -2.37 -6.48
CA ILE A 61 -27.91 -3.09 -6.98
C ILE A 61 -26.62 -2.64 -6.29
N ASN A 62 -26.59 -1.42 -5.76
CA ASN A 62 -25.41 -0.85 -5.07
C ASN A 62 -25.56 -0.83 -3.54
N ALA A 63 -26.55 -1.48 -2.97
CA ALA A 63 -26.79 -1.47 -1.52
C ALA A 63 -25.58 -1.93 -0.69
N ASN A 64 -24.76 -2.84 -1.25
CA ASN A 64 -23.54 -3.34 -0.62
C ASN A 64 -22.25 -2.79 -1.27
N ALA A 65 -22.36 -1.78 -2.13
CA ALA A 65 -21.18 -1.21 -2.77
C ALA A 65 -20.35 -0.43 -1.75
N SER A 66 -19.09 -0.80 -1.59
CA SER A 66 -18.14 -0.16 -0.67
C SER A 66 -17.03 0.63 -1.41
N VAL A 67 -16.95 0.48 -2.72
CA VAL A 67 -15.92 1.08 -3.56
C VAL A 67 -16.55 1.82 -4.73
N PHE A 68 -16.02 2.98 -5.07
CA PHE A 68 -16.47 3.73 -6.24
C PHE A 68 -16.19 2.98 -7.55
N ASN A 69 -16.89 3.35 -8.62
CA ASN A 69 -16.65 2.76 -9.94
C ASN A 69 -15.37 3.34 -10.58
N PRO A 70 -14.28 2.57 -10.72
CA PRO A 70 -13.03 3.08 -11.26
C PRO A 70 -13.06 3.38 -12.76
N CYS A 71 -14.09 2.89 -13.46
CA CYS A 71 -14.23 3.05 -14.92
C CYS A 71 -14.89 4.37 -15.33
N VAL A 72 -15.54 5.08 -14.40
CA VAL A 72 -16.30 6.32 -14.68
C VAL A 72 -15.43 7.57 -14.59
N THR A 73 -14.38 7.55 -13.78
CA THR A 73 -13.49 8.69 -13.60
C THR A 73 -12.39 8.67 -14.67
N GLY A 74 -12.55 9.46 -15.72
CA GLY A 74 -11.50 9.67 -16.74
C GLY A 74 -10.28 10.45 -16.22
N THR A 75 -10.41 11.09 -15.08
CA THR A 75 -9.38 11.84 -14.36
C THR A 75 -9.13 11.20 -13.00
N MET A 76 -7.87 11.16 -12.61
CA MET A 76 -7.43 10.68 -11.30
C MET A 76 -7.88 11.69 -10.25
N SER A 77 -9.03 11.48 -9.65
CA SER A 77 -9.49 12.29 -8.52
C SER A 77 -8.91 11.72 -7.23
N ILE A 78 -8.22 12.56 -6.48
CA ILE A 78 -7.76 12.21 -5.14
C ILE A 78 -8.96 12.28 -4.22
N THR A 79 -9.36 11.14 -3.69
CA THR A 79 -10.44 11.01 -2.72
C THR A 79 -9.86 10.60 -1.36
N ASP A 80 -10.63 10.76 -0.31
CA ASP A 80 -10.30 10.28 1.04
C ASP A 80 -10.02 8.77 1.08
N TYR A 81 -10.59 8.01 0.14
CA TYR A 81 -10.29 6.57 -0.03
C TYR A 81 -8.82 6.26 -0.32
N ALA A 82 -8.09 7.22 -0.89
CA ALA A 82 -6.66 7.08 -1.17
C ALA A 82 -5.77 7.52 0.00
N VAL A 83 -6.39 8.01 1.08
CA VAL A 83 -5.68 8.51 2.26
C VAL A 83 -5.64 7.43 3.32
N GLU A 84 -4.44 6.97 3.66
CA GLU A 84 -4.22 5.94 4.66
C GLU A 84 -3.36 6.46 5.82
N ASP A 85 -3.50 5.81 6.97
CA ASP A 85 -2.60 6.06 8.09
C ASP A 85 -1.23 5.42 7.81
N GLY A 86 -0.23 6.26 7.63
CA GLY A 86 1.15 5.85 7.41
C GLY A 86 1.98 5.76 8.68
N SER A 87 1.37 5.66 9.85
CA SER A 87 2.10 5.48 11.12
C SER A 87 2.76 4.11 11.17
N PHE A 88 3.98 4.06 11.68
CA PHE A 88 4.71 2.80 11.81
C PHE A 88 5.72 2.82 12.94
N LEU A 89 6.07 1.64 13.42
CA LEU A 89 7.19 1.39 14.33
C LEU A 89 8.16 0.42 13.64
N ARG A 90 9.43 0.83 13.50
CA ARG A 90 10.45 0.01 12.84
C ARG A 90 11.62 -0.28 13.76
N LEU A 91 11.98 -1.56 13.88
CA LEU A 91 13.27 -1.97 14.43
C LEU A 91 14.32 -1.86 13.33
N GLN A 92 14.90 -0.65 13.24
CA GLN A 92 15.78 -0.27 12.13
C GLN A 92 17.14 -0.96 12.21
N THR A 93 17.72 -1.03 13.42
CA THR A 93 19.02 -1.65 13.62
C THR A 93 19.03 -2.38 14.95
N PHE A 94 19.43 -3.63 14.91
CA PHE A 94 19.66 -4.45 16.08
C PHE A 94 21.05 -5.07 15.98
N THR A 95 21.92 -4.81 16.96
CA THR A 95 23.28 -5.34 17.01
C THR A 95 23.51 -6.15 18.26
N LEU A 96 23.96 -7.38 18.09
CA LEU A 96 24.42 -8.24 19.15
C LEU A 96 25.93 -8.42 19.01
N GLY A 97 26.68 -8.20 20.10
CA GLY A 97 28.12 -8.34 20.10
C GLY A 97 28.61 -9.12 21.32
N TYR A 98 29.55 -10.03 21.10
CA TYR A 98 30.19 -10.80 22.14
C TYR A 98 31.72 -10.69 22.06
N THR A 99 32.32 -10.25 23.13
CA THR A 99 33.80 -10.14 23.25
C THR A 99 34.29 -11.34 24.01
N LEU A 100 35.28 -12.03 23.45
CA LEU A 100 35.90 -13.20 24.09
C LEU A 100 36.62 -12.80 25.38
N PRO A 101 36.49 -13.59 26.45
CA PRO A 101 37.24 -13.39 27.68
C PRO A 101 38.74 -13.49 27.47
N LYS A 102 39.52 -12.67 28.17
CA LYS A 102 40.96 -12.58 28.03
C LYS A 102 41.75 -13.91 28.25
N TYR A 103 41.20 -14.79 29.09
CA TYR A 103 41.85 -16.09 29.37
C TYR A 103 41.86 -17.02 28.14
N LEU A 104 40.93 -16.87 27.22
CA LEU A 104 40.89 -17.66 25.99
C LEU A 104 41.83 -17.11 24.93
N ILE A 105 41.92 -15.79 24.81
CA ILE A 105 42.67 -15.13 23.73
C ILE A 105 44.16 -14.97 24.04
N LYS A 106 44.55 -14.97 25.33
CA LYS A 106 45.99 -14.95 25.73
C LYS A 106 46.79 -16.13 25.20
N LYS A 107 46.17 -17.29 25.03
CA LYS A 107 46.86 -18.49 24.51
C LYS A 107 47.30 -18.35 23.04
N VAL A 108 46.70 -17.44 22.31
CA VAL A 108 46.97 -17.19 20.87
C VAL A 108 47.59 -15.80 20.62
N ASN A 109 48.08 -15.13 21.68
CA ASN A 109 48.72 -13.81 21.61
C ASN A 109 47.81 -12.72 20.98
N LEU A 110 46.49 -12.79 21.21
CA LEU A 110 45.56 -11.78 20.77
C LEU A 110 45.16 -10.87 21.94
N ASN A 111 45.00 -9.57 21.65
CA ASN A 111 44.59 -8.57 22.64
C ASN A 111 43.08 -8.52 22.81
N ASN A 112 42.34 -8.62 21.71
CA ASN A 112 40.88 -8.60 21.73
C ASN A 112 40.28 -9.36 20.54
N VAL A 113 39.21 -10.10 20.79
CA VAL A 113 38.40 -10.73 19.74
C VAL A 113 36.92 -10.48 20.06
N ARG A 114 36.24 -9.83 19.16
CA ARG A 114 34.80 -9.53 19.27
C ARG A 114 34.05 -10.01 18.05
N PHE A 115 33.06 -10.86 18.27
CA PHE A 115 32.07 -11.24 17.27
C PHE A 115 30.89 -10.30 17.35
N TYR A 116 30.31 -9.94 16.20
CA TYR A 116 29.07 -9.18 16.17
C TYR A 116 28.16 -9.64 15.03
N ALA A 117 26.86 -9.47 15.29
CA ALA A 117 25.82 -9.69 14.31
C ALA A 117 24.91 -8.46 14.32
N THR A 118 24.70 -7.86 13.18
CA THR A 118 23.81 -6.71 13.02
C THR A 118 22.70 -7.05 12.03
N ALA A 119 21.47 -6.79 12.42
CA ALA A 119 20.30 -6.91 11.57
C ALA A 119 19.75 -5.51 11.28
N TYR A 120 19.47 -5.23 10.01
CA TYR A 120 18.85 -3.98 9.57
C TYR A 120 17.42 -4.24 9.10
N ASN A 121 16.52 -3.28 9.39
CA ASN A 121 15.11 -3.33 9.01
C ASN A 121 14.42 -4.64 9.41
N LEU A 122 14.72 -5.12 10.63
CA LEU A 122 14.32 -6.45 11.08
C LEU A 122 12.80 -6.62 11.14
N LEU A 123 12.10 -5.62 11.66
CA LEU A 123 10.66 -5.65 11.86
C LEU A 123 10.07 -4.25 11.61
N THR A 124 8.94 -4.21 10.91
CA THR A 124 8.10 -3.02 10.79
C THR A 124 6.68 -3.38 11.18
N ILE A 125 6.12 -2.64 12.12
CA ILE A 125 4.74 -2.77 12.58
C ILE A 125 3.99 -1.55 12.05
N THR A 126 2.96 -1.77 11.24
CA THR A 126 2.17 -0.71 10.62
C THR A 126 0.78 -1.22 10.23
N GLY A 127 -0.20 -0.33 10.16
CA GLY A 127 -1.51 -0.59 9.56
C GLY A 127 -1.58 -0.18 8.08
N TYR A 128 -0.49 0.34 7.51
CA TYR A 128 -0.44 0.77 6.11
C TYR A 128 -0.56 -0.42 5.14
N SER A 129 -1.40 -0.29 4.12
CA SER A 129 -1.67 -1.37 3.15
C SER A 129 -0.60 -1.54 2.07
N GLY A 130 0.25 -0.51 1.87
CA GLY A 130 1.35 -0.54 0.89
C GLY A 130 2.56 -1.34 1.36
N SER A 131 3.56 -1.44 0.49
CA SER A 131 4.74 -2.27 0.72
C SER A 131 5.67 -1.74 1.83
N ASP A 132 5.79 -0.43 1.98
CA ASP A 132 6.62 0.22 2.99
C ASP A 132 5.99 1.54 3.43
N PRO A 133 5.68 1.73 4.73
CA PRO A 133 5.11 2.98 5.21
C PRO A 133 6.09 4.16 5.17
N GLU A 134 7.39 3.89 5.14
CA GLU A 134 8.43 4.91 4.96
C GLU A 134 8.73 5.09 3.47
N THR A 135 7.74 5.61 2.75
CA THR A 135 7.89 5.85 1.31
C THR A 135 8.86 6.99 1.04
N ASP A 136 9.74 6.73 0.11
CA ASP A 136 10.65 7.74 -0.41
C ASP A 136 9.94 8.53 -1.53
N THR A 137 9.65 9.78 -1.26
CA THR A 137 9.15 10.72 -2.26
C THR A 137 10.25 11.19 -3.21
N SER A 138 11.46 10.67 -3.06
CA SER A 138 12.68 11.11 -3.73
C SER A 138 12.66 10.93 -5.24
N SER A 139 11.89 9.98 -5.78
CA SER A 139 11.84 9.75 -7.24
C SER A 139 11.32 10.96 -8.03
N LYS A 140 10.51 11.82 -7.39
CA LYS A 140 10.04 13.10 -7.96
C LYS A 140 10.46 14.32 -7.13
N LYS A 141 11.18 14.13 -6.04
CA LYS A 141 11.84 15.16 -5.22
C LYS A 141 11.02 16.44 -5.03
N ASN A 142 9.73 16.30 -4.77
CA ASN A 142 8.92 17.44 -4.44
C ASN A 142 8.78 17.54 -2.92
N PRO A 143 9.63 18.33 -2.24
CA PRO A 143 9.58 18.47 -0.79
C PRO A 143 8.31 19.18 -0.32
N MET A 144 7.57 19.81 -1.24
CA MET A 144 6.30 20.48 -0.94
C MET A 144 5.13 19.50 -0.80
N CYS A 145 5.30 18.25 -1.20
CA CYS A 145 4.27 17.22 -1.13
C CYS A 145 4.80 15.96 -0.43
N PRO A 146 5.13 16.04 0.86
CA PRO A 146 5.55 14.85 1.62
C PRO A 146 4.36 13.90 1.79
N GLY A 147 4.64 12.61 1.89
CA GLY A 147 3.63 11.59 2.21
C GLY A 147 2.88 11.03 1.00
N ILE A 148 3.32 11.29 -0.23
CA ILE A 148 2.78 10.61 -1.42
C ILE A 148 3.61 9.36 -1.69
N ASP A 149 2.93 8.21 -1.77
CA ASP A 149 3.54 6.94 -2.15
C ASP A 149 3.47 6.76 -3.67
N TYR A 150 4.62 6.76 -4.32
CA TYR A 150 4.78 6.48 -5.75
C TYR A 150 5.16 5.00 -6.02
N ALA A 151 4.81 4.09 -5.12
CA ALA A 151 5.16 2.67 -5.17
C ALA A 151 6.69 2.46 -5.17
N ALA A 152 7.39 3.12 -4.25
CA ALA A 152 8.81 2.94 -4.04
C ALA A 152 9.11 1.49 -3.59
N TYR A 153 10.27 1.00 -3.98
CA TYR A 153 10.70 -0.34 -3.55
C TYR A 153 10.91 -0.36 -2.02
N PRO A 154 10.38 -1.36 -1.31
CA PRO A 154 10.52 -1.44 0.14
C PRO A 154 11.96 -1.67 0.56
N LYS A 155 12.33 -1.17 1.75
CA LYS A 155 13.65 -1.39 2.33
C LYS A 155 13.87 -2.87 2.61
N SER A 156 15.00 -3.40 2.15
CA SER A 156 15.38 -4.79 2.35
C SER A 156 15.82 -5.06 3.80
N ARG A 157 15.61 -6.29 4.26
CA ARG A 157 16.24 -6.79 5.48
C ARG A 157 17.67 -7.23 5.15
N SER A 158 18.61 -6.84 5.98
CA SER A 158 20.01 -7.21 5.81
C SER A 158 20.60 -7.71 7.11
N PHE A 159 21.45 -8.73 7.02
CA PHE A 159 22.17 -9.30 8.15
C PHE A 159 23.66 -9.20 7.88
N VAL A 160 24.39 -8.64 8.81
CA VAL A 160 25.85 -8.48 8.74
C VAL A 160 26.47 -9.21 9.91
N PHE A 161 27.40 -10.09 9.63
CA PHE A 161 28.20 -10.79 10.65
C PHE A 161 29.64 -10.35 10.49
N GLY A 162 30.31 -10.09 11.61
CA GLY A 162 31.69 -9.67 11.58
C GLY A 162 32.47 -10.10 12.80
N VAL A 163 33.80 -10.08 12.64
CA VAL A 163 34.77 -10.38 13.69
C VAL A 163 35.79 -9.26 13.71
N ASN A 164 35.97 -8.65 14.86
CA ASN A 164 37.07 -7.71 15.11
C ASN A 164 38.15 -8.41 15.89
N VAL A 165 39.37 -8.41 15.37
CA VAL A 165 40.56 -9.01 16.01
C VAL A 165 41.57 -7.92 16.19
N SER A 166 42.13 -7.83 17.41
CA SER A 166 43.25 -6.94 17.78
C SER A 166 44.38 -7.78 18.33
N PHE A 167 45.58 -7.57 17.86
CA PHE A 167 46.82 -8.26 18.23
C PHE A 167 47.89 -7.27 18.65
#